data_6ab77f9ca3131eddeb6908ac7b232c90
#
_entry.id   6ab77f9ca3131eddeb6908ac7b232c90
#
_cell.length_a   1.000
_cell.length_b   1.000
_cell.length_c   1.000
_cell.angle_alpha   90.00
_cell.angle_beta   90.00
_cell.angle_gamma   90.00
#
_symmetry.space_group_name_H-M   'P 1'
#
loop_
_entity.id
_entity.type
_entity.pdbx_description
1 polymer ?
#
loop_
_entity_poly.entity_id
_entity_poly.type
_entity_poly.pdbx_seq_one_letter_code
_entity_poly.pdbx_strand_id
1 'polypeptide(L)'
;MEDEIKGKGFVIKDRRAFDEKGEARETQQQAPSAPEQERREQPQPGPGTEDARHRQEEMPPITFTDFIVSLSSSVIYHFGDIPDPVTRKAEKNLIAAKQTIDILGIIEQKTKGNLDENEKRLMDAILFELRMRYVKEAEKP
;
A
#
# COMPACT_ATOMS: atom_id res chain seq x y z
N MET A 1 -26.17 48.35 -17.00
CA MET A 1 -24.85 47.89 -17.51
C MET A 1 -24.66 46.48 -17.02
N GLU A 2 -24.97 45.51 -17.91
CA GLU A 2 -24.91 44.07 -17.65
C GLU A 2 -23.52 43.60 -18.08
N ASP A 3 -22.71 43.13 -17.16
CA ASP A 3 -21.46 42.46 -17.46
C ASP A 3 -21.72 40.97 -17.57
N GLU A 4 -21.82 40.48 -18.82
CA GLU A 4 -21.85 39.06 -19.15
C GLU A 4 -20.51 38.40 -18.88
N ILE A 5 -20.44 37.63 -17.80
CA ILE A 5 -19.33 36.72 -17.58
C ILE A 5 -19.53 35.46 -18.46
N LYS A 6 -18.90 35.45 -19.64
CA LYS A 6 -18.78 34.29 -20.51
C LYS A 6 -17.91 33.23 -19.86
N GLY A 7 -18.54 32.32 -19.11
CA GLY A 7 -17.91 31.11 -18.62
C GLY A 7 -17.54 30.19 -19.79
N LYS A 8 -16.24 29.89 -19.95
CA LYS A 8 -15.74 28.83 -20.86
C LYS A 8 -16.31 27.50 -20.42
N GLY A 9 -17.31 27.00 -21.16
CA GLY A 9 -17.93 25.72 -20.93
C GLY A 9 -16.92 24.60 -20.98
N PHE A 10 -16.89 23.80 -19.92
CA PHE A 10 -16.10 22.61 -19.84
C PHE A 10 -16.81 21.51 -20.65
N VAL A 11 -16.24 21.12 -21.78
CA VAL A 11 -16.79 20.03 -22.62
C VAL A 11 -16.32 18.71 -22.06
N ILE A 12 -17.17 18.00 -21.33
CA ILE A 12 -16.92 16.63 -20.89
C ILE A 12 -17.16 15.70 -22.09
N LYS A 13 -16.08 15.20 -22.66
CA LYS A 13 -16.14 14.18 -23.72
C LYS A 13 -16.29 12.82 -23.06
N ASP A 14 -17.52 12.30 -23.02
CA ASP A 14 -17.80 10.95 -22.49
C ASP A 14 -17.14 9.91 -23.39
N ARG A 15 -16.22 9.11 -22.82
CA ARG A 15 -15.46 8.05 -23.50
C ARG A 15 -16.02 6.66 -23.20
N ARG A 16 -17.26 6.55 -22.77
CA ARG A 16 -17.86 5.23 -22.54
C ARG A 16 -18.11 4.52 -23.86
N ALA A 17 -17.68 3.26 -23.94
CA ALA A 17 -17.84 2.41 -25.12
C ALA A 17 -19.28 1.90 -25.31
N PHE A 18 -20.17 2.09 -24.33
CA PHE A 18 -21.55 1.64 -24.30
C PHE A 18 -22.48 2.81 -23.94
N ASP A 19 -23.69 2.82 -24.53
CA ASP A 19 -24.72 3.77 -24.16
C ASP A 19 -25.56 3.30 -22.95
N GLU A 20 -26.53 4.10 -22.49
CA GLU A 20 -27.34 3.79 -21.30
C GLU A 20 -28.22 2.53 -21.46
N LYS A 21 -28.27 1.92 -22.65
CA LYS A 21 -29.02 0.70 -22.96
C LYS A 21 -28.12 -0.52 -23.17
N GLY A 22 -26.78 -0.37 -23.02
CA GLY A 22 -25.83 -1.47 -23.08
C GLY A 22 -25.45 -1.93 -24.51
N GLU A 23 -25.79 -1.15 -25.55
CA GLU A 23 -25.41 -1.46 -26.93
C GLU A 23 -24.12 -0.76 -27.34
N ALA A 24 -23.25 -1.47 -28.09
CA ALA A 24 -22.00 -0.94 -28.60
C ALA A 24 -22.22 0.10 -29.70
N ARG A 25 -21.67 1.30 -29.54
CA ARG A 25 -21.73 2.34 -30.60
C ARG A 25 -20.83 1.96 -31.76
N GLU A 26 -21.42 1.64 -32.91
CA GLU A 26 -20.72 1.54 -34.21
C GLU A 26 -20.23 2.91 -34.65
N THR A 27 -18.91 3.11 -34.60
CA THR A 27 -18.28 4.31 -35.15
C THR A 27 -18.04 4.07 -36.65
N GLN A 28 -18.90 4.59 -37.49
CA GLN A 28 -18.63 4.70 -38.93
C GLN A 28 -17.48 5.69 -39.14
N GLN A 29 -16.29 5.16 -39.45
CA GLN A 29 -15.19 5.96 -39.98
C GLN A 29 -15.18 5.87 -41.50
N GLN A 30 -15.56 6.97 -42.14
CA GLN A 30 -15.20 7.23 -43.52
C GLN A 30 -13.72 7.62 -43.59
N ALA A 31 -12.97 6.90 -44.39
CA ALA A 31 -11.58 7.20 -44.71
C ALA A 31 -11.47 8.30 -45.79
N PRO A 32 -10.41 9.09 -45.76
CA PRO A 32 -9.71 9.51 -46.97
C PRO A 32 -8.29 8.98 -47.02
N SER A 33 -7.92 8.56 -48.21
CA SER A 33 -6.69 7.94 -48.65
C SER A 33 -5.41 8.77 -48.45
N ALA A 34 -4.37 8.10 -47.97
CA ALA A 34 -2.92 8.08 -48.18
C ALA A 34 -2.12 9.41 -48.37
N PRO A 35 -0.88 9.47 -47.91
CA PRO A 35 0.23 8.73 -48.53
C PRO A 35 1.18 8.00 -47.55
N GLU A 36 1.80 7.02 -48.10
CA GLU A 36 2.86 6.14 -47.69
C GLU A 36 4.06 6.91 -47.08
N GLN A 37 4.32 6.73 -45.81
CA GLN A 37 5.64 7.02 -45.22
C GLN A 37 5.95 6.04 -44.09
N GLU A 38 7.00 5.24 -44.34
CA GLU A 38 7.91 4.58 -43.44
C GLU A 38 7.33 3.87 -42.23
N ARG A 39 7.19 2.59 -42.38
CA ARG A 39 7.01 1.54 -41.42
C ARG A 39 8.20 1.51 -40.46
N ARG A 40 8.18 2.31 -39.41
CA ARG A 40 9.02 2.06 -38.23
C ARG A 40 8.42 0.87 -37.52
N GLU A 41 9.15 -0.23 -37.55
CA GLU A 41 8.87 -1.43 -36.77
C GLU A 41 8.70 -1.04 -35.27
N GLN A 42 7.46 -1.10 -34.80
CA GLN A 42 7.23 -1.15 -33.36
C GLN A 42 7.70 -2.52 -32.87
N PRO A 43 8.52 -2.59 -31.81
CA PRO A 43 8.89 -3.87 -31.25
C PRO A 43 7.62 -4.59 -30.80
N GLN A 44 7.32 -5.72 -31.42
CA GLN A 44 6.28 -6.64 -30.93
C GLN A 44 6.66 -7.03 -29.52
N PRO A 45 5.74 -6.95 -28.53
CA PRO A 45 5.99 -7.51 -27.21
C PRO A 45 6.22 -9.00 -27.38
N GLY A 46 7.43 -9.48 -27.09
CA GLY A 46 7.76 -10.90 -27.12
C GLY A 46 6.87 -11.70 -26.15
N PRO A 47 6.77 -13.03 -26.33
CA PRO A 47 5.86 -13.91 -25.57
C PRO A 47 6.16 -14.01 -24.05
N GLY A 48 6.99 -13.14 -23.50
CA GLY A 48 7.35 -13.08 -22.08
C GLY A 48 6.62 -12.01 -21.26
N THR A 49 5.83 -11.12 -21.89
CA THR A 49 5.21 -10.01 -21.16
C THR A 49 3.80 -10.30 -20.64
N GLU A 50 3.15 -11.35 -21.12
CA GLU A 50 1.85 -11.81 -20.58
C GLU A 50 2.03 -12.60 -19.28
N ASP A 51 3.09 -13.41 -19.17
CA ASP A 51 3.44 -14.13 -17.95
C ASP A 51 3.90 -13.18 -16.81
N ALA A 52 4.44 -12.00 -17.13
CA ALA A 52 4.80 -11.00 -16.13
C ALA A 52 3.59 -10.23 -15.58
N ARG A 53 2.47 -10.15 -16.33
CA ARG A 53 1.23 -9.49 -15.90
C ARG A 53 0.31 -10.40 -15.11
N HIS A 54 0.47 -11.72 -15.21
CA HIS A 54 -0.26 -12.73 -14.45
C HIS A 54 0.48 -13.22 -13.20
N ARG A 55 1.71 -12.82 -12.97
CA ARG A 55 2.31 -12.80 -11.64
C ARG A 55 1.86 -11.53 -10.90
N GLN A 56 0.57 -11.31 -10.74
CA GLN A 56 0.08 -10.81 -9.47
C GLN A 56 0.50 -11.91 -8.49
N GLU A 57 1.65 -11.71 -7.86
CA GLU A 57 2.10 -12.53 -6.76
C GLU A 57 0.91 -12.61 -5.83
N GLU A 58 0.26 -13.78 -5.80
CA GLU A 58 -0.75 -14.05 -4.79
C GLU A 58 -0.01 -13.87 -3.49
N MET A 59 -0.21 -12.72 -2.87
CA MET A 59 0.42 -12.43 -1.58
C MET A 59 -0.02 -13.54 -0.64
N PRO A 60 0.93 -14.22 0.00
CA PRO A 60 0.59 -15.29 0.91
C PRO A 60 -0.38 -14.76 1.98
N PRO A 61 -1.31 -15.56 2.46
CA PRO A 61 -2.25 -15.13 3.49
C PRO A 61 -1.48 -14.64 4.71
N ILE A 62 -1.90 -13.49 5.25
CA ILE A 62 -1.29 -12.90 6.44
C ILE A 62 -1.51 -13.83 7.63
N THR A 63 -0.44 -14.19 8.32
CA THR A 63 -0.46 -15.01 9.52
C THR A 63 -0.52 -14.16 10.80
N PHE A 64 -0.82 -14.79 11.93
CA PHE A 64 -0.72 -14.13 13.23
C PHE A 64 0.72 -13.65 13.53
N THR A 65 1.70 -14.46 13.13
CA THR A 65 3.13 -14.11 13.21
C THR A 65 3.44 -12.81 12.45
N ASP A 66 2.99 -12.68 11.20
CA ASP A 66 3.22 -11.48 10.38
C ASP A 66 2.59 -10.25 11.03
N PHE A 67 1.41 -10.41 11.62
CA PHE A 67 0.72 -9.33 12.32
C PHE A 67 1.52 -8.86 13.54
N ILE A 68 2.01 -9.77 14.39
CA ILE A 68 2.80 -9.44 15.57
C ILE A 68 4.15 -8.83 15.19
N VAL A 69 4.83 -9.36 14.16
CA VAL A 69 6.08 -8.80 13.64
C VAL A 69 5.87 -7.38 13.10
N SER A 70 4.78 -7.10 12.42
CA SER A 70 4.48 -5.75 11.90
C SER A 70 4.26 -4.74 13.03
N LEU A 71 3.55 -5.12 14.10
CA LEU A 71 3.39 -4.28 15.29
C LEU A 71 4.72 -4.06 16.01
N SER A 72 5.56 -5.09 16.16
CA SER A 72 6.87 -4.95 16.76
C SER A 72 7.79 -4.02 15.96
N SER A 73 7.74 -4.08 14.63
CA SER A 73 8.47 -3.16 13.75
C SER A 73 8.02 -1.71 13.93
N SER A 74 6.71 -1.49 14.18
CA SER A 74 6.18 -0.17 14.51
C SER A 74 6.77 0.38 15.83
N VAL A 75 6.96 -0.47 16.84
CA VAL A 75 7.63 -0.07 18.10
C VAL A 75 9.08 0.33 17.84
N ILE A 76 9.81 -0.45 17.03
CA ILE A 76 11.21 -0.16 16.65
C ILE A 76 11.31 1.19 15.91
N TYR A 77 10.35 1.45 15.02
CA TYR A 77 10.23 2.75 14.36
C TYR A 77 10.07 3.88 15.38
N HIS A 78 9.21 3.72 16.39
CA HIS A 78 8.98 4.70 17.43
C HIS A 78 10.18 4.87 18.39
N PHE A 79 11.10 3.92 18.48
CA PHE A 79 12.38 4.13 19.16
C PHE A 79 13.35 5.01 18.38
N GLY A 80 13.05 5.32 17.11
CA GLY A 80 13.87 6.16 16.25
C GLY A 80 15.02 5.40 15.56
N ASP A 81 14.98 4.07 15.48
CA ASP A 81 16.01 3.29 14.79
C ASP A 81 15.89 3.36 13.27
N ILE A 82 14.67 3.56 12.79
CA ILE A 82 14.36 3.60 11.36
C ILE A 82 13.94 5.03 11.03
N PRO A 83 14.66 5.71 10.11
CA PRO A 83 14.27 7.04 9.70
C PRO A 83 12.94 7.02 8.93
N ASP A 84 12.13 8.03 9.13
CA ASP A 84 10.89 8.22 8.38
C ASP A 84 11.20 8.29 6.88
N PRO A 85 10.49 7.53 6.03
CA PRO A 85 10.78 7.47 4.60
C PRO A 85 10.54 8.79 3.86
N VAL A 86 9.71 9.68 4.42
CA VAL A 86 9.36 10.97 3.83
C VAL A 86 10.30 12.08 4.33
N THR A 87 10.41 12.22 5.65
CA THR A 87 11.21 13.28 6.28
C THR A 87 12.69 12.94 6.40
N ARG A 88 13.06 11.65 6.25
CA ARG A 88 14.40 11.09 6.46
C ARG A 88 14.99 11.39 7.84
N LYS A 89 14.14 11.73 8.80
CA LYS A 89 14.53 11.97 10.18
C LYS A 89 14.15 10.78 11.05
N ALA A 90 15.04 10.39 11.93
CA ALA A 90 14.76 9.44 13.00
C ALA A 90 14.09 10.21 14.14
N GLU A 91 12.79 10.05 14.31
CA GLU A 91 12.04 10.71 15.38
C GLU A 91 11.70 9.69 16.47
N LYS A 92 12.17 9.96 17.68
CA LYS A 92 11.90 9.11 18.84
C LYS A 92 10.56 9.52 19.47
N ASN A 93 9.62 8.58 19.56
CA ASN A 93 8.32 8.77 20.22
C ASN A 93 8.05 7.66 21.23
N LEU A 94 8.53 7.84 22.46
CA LEU A 94 8.38 6.84 23.53
C LEU A 94 6.91 6.63 23.94
N ILE A 95 6.05 7.62 23.77
CA ILE A 95 4.63 7.50 24.09
C ILE A 95 3.97 6.51 23.12
N ALA A 96 4.21 6.70 21.82
CA ALA A 96 3.71 5.79 20.81
C ALA A 96 4.30 4.38 20.91
N ALA A 97 5.61 4.27 21.23
CA ALA A 97 6.25 3.00 21.51
C ALA A 97 5.55 2.26 22.66
N LYS A 98 5.31 2.95 23.80
CA LYS A 98 4.61 2.37 24.93
C LYS A 98 3.21 1.91 24.57
N GLN A 99 2.44 2.74 23.89
CA GLN A 99 1.08 2.38 23.48
C GLN A 99 1.05 1.12 22.61
N THR A 100 1.98 0.99 21.68
CA THR A 100 2.05 -0.21 20.83
C THR A 100 2.48 -1.45 21.62
N ILE A 101 3.38 -1.32 22.59
CA ILE A 101 3.74 -2.40 23.52
C ILE A 101 2.54 -2.82 24.38
N ASP A 102 1.75 -1.86 24.86
CA ASP A 102 0.54 -2.14 25.63
C ASP A 102 -0.51 -2.87 24.77
N ILE A 103 -0.66 -2.50 23.49
CA ILE A 103 -1.52 -3.21 22.51
C ILE A 103 -1.06 -4.66 22.34
N LEU A 104 0.24 -4.90 22.16
CA LEU A 104 0.79 -6.27 22.08
C LEU A 104 0.46 -7.08 23.33
N GLY A 105 0.55 -6.48 24.53
CA GLY A 105 0.17 -7.11 25.78
C GLY A 105 -1.32 -7.45 25.88
N ILE A 106 -2.19 -6.59 25.34
CA ILE A 106 -3.63 -6.88 25.24
C ILE A 106 -3.88 -8.06 24.31
N ILE A 107 -3.21 -8.08 23.17
CA ILE A 107 -3.33 -9.19 22.19
C ILE A 107 -2.88 -10.50 22.83
N GLU A 108 -1.75 -10.53 23.52
CA GLU A 108 -1.27 -11.69 24.27
C GLU A 108 -2.35 -12.25 25.20
N GLN A 109 -2.98 -11.39 26.00
CA GLN A 109 -4.04 -11.78 26.93
C GLN A 109 -5.30 -12.30 26.22
N LYS A 110 -5.70 -11.65 25.13
CA LYS A 110 -6.91 -11.99 24.39
C LYS A 110 -6.78 -13.25 23.54
N THR A 111 -5.56 -13.60 23.15
CA THR A 111 -5.27 -14.82 22.36
C THR A 111 -4.80 -15.99 23.21
N LYS A 112 -4.77 -15.83 24.54
CA LYS A 112 -4.33 -16.88 25.45
C LYS A 112 -5.12 -18.18 25.25
N GLY A 113 -4.39 -19.27 24.98
CA GLY A 113 -4.97 -20.59 24.70
C GLY A 113 -5.33 -20.84 23.24
N ASN A 114 -5.22 -19.83 22.36
CA ASN A 114 -5.48 -19.96 20.92
C ASN A 114 -4.19 -19.87 20.06
N LEU A 115 -3.05 -19.63 20.69
CA LEU A 115 -1.77 -19.56 20.00
C LEU A 115 -1.11 -20.94 19.95
N ASP A 116 -0.46 -21.26 18.82
CA ASP A 116 0.42 -22.41 18.78
C ASP A 116 1.72 -22.16 19.61
N GLU A 117 2.53 -23.19 19.79
CA GLU A 117 3.77 -23.11 20.56
C GLU A 117 4.77 -22.08 20.02
N ASN A 118 4.86 -21.94 18.68
CA ASN A 118 5.79 -21.01 18.04
C ASN A 118 5.30 -19.59 18.14
N GLU A 119 4.01 -19.35 17.93
CA GLU A 119 3.36 -18.06 18.07
C GLU A 119 3.46 -17.53 19.51
N LYS A 120 3.25 -18.43 20.48
CA LYS A 120 3.38 -18.08 21.90
C LYS A 120 4.82 -17.72 22.25
N ARG A 121 5.81 -18.51 21.85
CA ARG A 121 7.22 -18.21 22.09
C ARG A 121 7.65 -16.88 21.46
N LEU A 122 7.19 -16.63 20.24
CA LEU A 122 7.48 -15.39 19.54
C LEU A 122 6.88 -14.18 20.28
N MET A 123 5.61 -14.28 20.70
CA MET A 123 4.93 -13.21 21.45
C MET A 123 5.66 -12.92 22.76
N ASP A 124 5.98 -13.96 23.53
CA ASP A 124 6.68 -13.82 24.82
C ASP A 124 8.06 -13.16 24.64
N ALA A 125 8.82 -13.58 23.61
CA ALA A 125 10.14 -13.03 23.32
C ALA A 125 10.05 -11.55 22.87
N ILE A 126 9.17 -11.23 21.95
CA ILE A 126 8.97 -9.86 21.45
C ILE A 126 8.57 -8.92 22.59
N LEU A 127 7.57 -9.30 23.40
CA LEU A 127 7.12 -8.48 24.50
C LEU A 127 8.22 -8.26 25.56
N PHE A 128 9.00 -9.29 25.84
CA PHE A 128 10.13 -9.18 26.75
C PHE A 128 11.17 -8.18 26.23
N GLU A 129 11.61 -8.35 24.99
CA GLU A 129 12.63 -7.48 24.38
C GLU A 129 12.17 -6.02 24.28
N LEU A 130 10.95 -5.80 23.82
CA LEU A 130 10.41 -4.45 23.63
C LEU A 130 10.21 -3.73 24.97
N ARG A 131 9.74 -4.42 26.00
CA ARG A 131 9.59 -3.88 27.36
C ARG A 131 10.95 -3.53 27.97
N MET A 132 11.93 -4.41 27.86
CA MET A 132 13.30 -4.16 28.34
C MET A 132 13.92 -2.97 27.62
N ARG A 133 13.72 -2.89 26.33
CA ARG A 133 14.24 -1.78 25.55
C ARG A 133 13.54 -0.46 25.89
N TYR A 134 12.23 -0.48 26.07
CA TYR A 134 11.47 0.71 26.47
C TYR A 134 12.02 1.31 27.78
N VAL A 135 12.25 0.48 28.81
CA VAL A 135 12.84 0.93 30.07
C VAL A 135 14.20 1.61 29.85
N LYS A 136 15.06 0.95 29.07
CA LYS A 136 16.39 1.47 28.72
C LYS A 136 16.34 2.82 27.97
N GLU A 137 15.36 2.98 27.06
CA GLU A 137 15.18 4.21 26.31
C GLU A 137 14.52 5.32 27.15
N ALA A 138 13.68 4.96 28.14
CA ALA A 138 13.04 5.90 29.04
C ALA A 138 13.97 6.43 30.12
N GLU A 139 15.03 5.67 30.48
CA GLU A 139 16.06 6.07 31.46
C GLU A 139 17.16 6.96 30.87
N LYS A 140 17.22 7.07 29.52
CA LYS A 140 18.19 7.97 28.90
C LYS A 140 17.74 9.43 29.09
N PRO A 141 18.63 10.30 29.62
CA PRO A 141 18.34 11.73 29.84
C PRO A 141 18.10 12.49 28.52
#